data_8c77c33415b3738010f84aba36b73f6e
#
_entry.id   8c77c33415b3738010f84aba36b73f6e
#
_cell.length_a   1.000
_cell.length_b   1.000
_cell.length_c   1.000
_cell.angle_alpha   90.00
_cell.angle_beta   90.00
_cell.angle_gamma   90.00
#
_symmetry.space_group_name_H-M   'P 1'
#
loop_
_entity.id
_entity.type
_entity.pdbx_description
1 polymer ?
#
loop_
_entity_poly.entity_id
_entity_poly.type
_entity_poly.pdbx_seq_one_letter_code
_entity_poly.pdbx_strand_id
1 'polypeptide(L)'
;VEGKMKTFEVKIPEGIRNGEKIRLIGQGKSGINGGKNGDLLIKINIEDNKMFRLYGSDLCTDLKLSPWEAALGTRVDVKTIDGDTKVYIPQGIQSGEKIKIPSKGYKDGKGGRGDLVAEVKIMVPKKLELDEKEMFEKLKDMSAFNPRND
;
A
#
# COMPACT_ATOMS: atom_id res chain seq x y z
N VAL A 1 -2.28 33.98 2.76
CA VAL A 1 -2.95 35.00 1.96
C VAL A 1 -2.61 36.35 2.53
N GLU A 2 -2.01 37.20 1.71
CA GLU A 2 -1.69 38.58 2.03
C GLU A 2 -0.94 38.80 3.35
N GLY A 3 0.05 37.95 3.64
CA GLY A 3 0.91 38.07 4.81
C GLY A 3 0.28 37.68 6.15
N LYS A 4 -0.97 37.25 6.15
CA LYS A 4 -1.62 36.72 7.35
C LYS A 4 -1.74 35.22 7.28
N MET A 5 -1.39 34.57 8.38
CA MET A 5 -1.55 33.14 8.51
C MET A 5 -3.02 32.84 8.79
N LYS A 6 -3.64 32.03 7.95
CA LYS A 6 -5.02 31.55 8.12
C LYS A 6 -5.03 30.04 8.16
N THR A 7 -5.86 29.49 9.01
CA THR A 7 -6.08 28.04 9.11
C THR A 7 -7.45 27.70 8.52
N PHE A 8 -7.49 26.70 7.66
CA PHE A 8 -8.71 26.21 7.05
C PHE A 8 -8.91 24.75 7.37
N GLU A 9 -10.14 24.38 7.66
CA GLU A 9 -10.53 22.98 7.67
C GLU A 9 -10.99 22.62 6.26
N VAL A 10 -10.35 21.63 5.66
CA VAL A 10 -10.66 21.18 4.31
C VAL A 10 -11.06 19.72 4.36
N LYS A 11 -12.25 19.42 3.89
CA LYS A 11 -12.70 18.05 3.76
C LYS A 11 -12.17 17.49 2.43
N ILE A 12 -11.35 16.46 2.52
CA ILE A 12 -10.81 15.78 1.35
C ILE A 12 -11.77 14.66 0.97
N PRO A 13 -12.39 14.71 -0.22
CA PRO A 13 -13.35 13.67 -0.62
C PRO A 13 -12.64 12.34 -0.92
N GLU A 14 -13.35 11.24 -0.68
CA GLU A 14 -12.87 9.92 -1.08
C GLU A 14 -12.70 9.86 -2.60
N GLY A 15 -11.67 9.14 -3.03
CA GLY A 15 -11.43 8.94 -4.46
C GLY A 15 -10.72 10.08 -5.14
N ILE A 16 -10.29 11.10 -4.40
CA ILE A 16 -9.53 12.19 -4.99
C ILE A 16 -8.25 11.67 -5.62
N ARG A 17 -7.89 12.18 -6.77
CA ARG A 17 -6.70 11.75 -7.52
C ARG A 17 -5.58 12.76 -7.41
N ASN A 18 -4.37 12.28 -7.64
CA ASN A 18 -3.19 13.12 -7.66
C ASN A 18 -3.35 14.23 -8.72
N GLY A 19 -3.08 15.46 -8.33
CA GLY A 19 -3.21 16.62 -9.19
C GLY A 19 -4.60 17.25 -9.20
N GLU A 20 -5.61 16.64 -8.58
CA GLU A 20 -6.91 17.28 -8.44
C GLU A 20 -6.84 18.48 -7.50
N LYS A 21 -7.74 19.44 -7.73
CA LYS A 21 -7.76 20.67 -6.95
C LYS A 21 -9.05 20.78 -6.16
N ILE A 22 -8.93 21.32 -4.94
CA ILE A 22 -10.06 21.67 -4.10
C ILE A 22 -10.18 23.20 -4.12
N ARG A 23 -11.38 23.69 -4.43
CA ARG A 23 -11.65 25.14 -4.45
C ARG A 23 -12.27 25.56 -3.13
N LEU A 24 -11.67 26.57 -2.50
CA LEU A 24 -12.26 27.27 -1.34
C LEU A 24 -12.79 28.62 -1.82
N ILE A 25 -14.10 28.72 -1.88
CA ILE A 25 -14.76 29.90 -2.45
C ILE A 25 -14.58 31.09 -1.51
N GLY A 26 -14.18 32.24 -2.10
CA GLY A 26 -14.01 33.47 -1.37
C GLY A 26 -12.80 33.54 -0.44
N GLN A 27 -11.91 32.56 -0.48
CA GLN A 27 -10.74 32.49 0.41
C GLN A 27 -9.42 32.88 -0.28
N GLY A 28 -9.48 33.36 -1.52
CA GLY A 28 -8.33 33.83 -2.26
C GLY A 28 -7.95 35.27 -1.97
N LYS A 29 -7.39 35.94 -2.96
CA LYS A 29 -6.99 37.35 -2.84
C LYS A 29 -8.20 38.26 -2.56
N SER A 30 -7.97 39.30 -1.74
CA SER A 30 -8.98 40.29 -1.48
C SER A 30 -9.42 40.99 -2.75
N GLY A 31 -10.72 41.27 -2.89
CA GLY A 31 -11.26 42.03 -4.01
C GLY A 31 -10.77 43.45 -4.02
N ILE A 32 -10.78 44.07 -5.20
CA ILE A 32 -10.41 45.47 -5.39
C ILE A 32 -11.67 46.35 -5.35
N ASN A 33 -11.60 47.46 -4.65
CA ASN A 33 -12.69 48.45 -4.58
C ASN A 33 -14.05 47.87 -4.11
N GLY A 34 -14.03 47.01 -3.08
CA GLY A 34 -15.24 46.39 -2.55
C GLY A 34 -15.71 45.17 -3.34
N GLY A 35 -14.95 44.70 -4.32
CA GLY A 35 -15.28 43.47 -5.04
C GLY A 35 -15.14 42.24 -4.16
N LYS A 36 -15.70 41.10 -4.64
CA LYS A 36 -15.61 39.82 -3.95
C LYS A 36 -14.20 39.29 -3.97
N ASN A 37 -13.81 38.56 -2.90
CA ASN A 37 -12.56 37.84 -2.88
C ASN A 37 -12.53 36.74 -3.95
N GLY A 38 -11.36 36.45 -4.49
CA GLY A 38 -11.16 35.29 -5.34
C GLY A 38 -11.27 33.99 -4.55
N ASP A 39 -11.13 32.90 -5.26
CA ASP A 39 -11.15 31.57 -4.66
C ASP A 39 -9.72 31.06 -4.40
N LEU A 40 -9.56 30.20 -3.42
CA LEU A 40 -8.31 29.51 -3.15
C LEU A 40 -8.39 28.11 -3.76
N LEU A 41 -7.40 27.75 -4.58
CA LEU A 41 -7.27 26.40 -5.14
C LEU A 41 -6.19 25.65 -4.41
N ILE A 42 -6.52 24.48 -3.90
CA ILE A 42 -5.57 23.58 -3.22
C ILE A 42 -5.34 22.39 -4.13
N LYS A 43 -4.10 22.22 -4.59
CA LYS A 43 -3.71 21.07 -5.39
C LYS A 43 -3.39 19.91 -4.46
N ILE A 44 -3.96 18.74 -4.73
CA ILE A 44 -3.72 17.54 -3.94
C ILE A 44 -2.60 16.72 -4.58
N ASN A 45 -1.60 16.42 -3.80
CA ASN A 45 -0.54 15.50 -4.16
C ASN A 45 -0.68 14.25 -3.31
N ILE A 46 -0.83 13.10 -3.98
CA ILE A 46 -0.92 11.80 -3.29
C ILE A 46 0.44 11.15 -3.33
N GLU A 47 0.96 10.81 -2.16
CA GLU A 47 2.23 10.11 -2.05
C GLU A 47 2.01 8.66 -1.66
N ASP A 48 2.82 7.76 -2.22
CA ASP A 48 2.89 6.38 -1.77
C ASP A 48 3.57 6.34 -0.41
N ASN A 49 3.08 5.51 0.48
CA ASN A 49 3.77 5.25 1.74
C ASN A 49 4.55 3.93 1.65
N LYS A 50 5.28 3.59 2.70
CA LYS A 50 6.09 2.35 2.72
C LYS A 50 5.25 1.08 2.63
N MET A 51 3.99 1.15 3.08
CA MET A 51 3.12 -0.01 3.16
C MET A 51 2.27 -0.17 1.91
N PHE A 52 1.75 0.92 1.36
CA PHE A 52 0.82 0.87 0.24
C PHE A 52 1.26 1.77 -0.91
N ARG A 53 1.20 1.23 -2.12
CA ARG A 53 1.45 1.97 -3.35
C ARG A 53 0.17 1.99 -4.17
N LEU A 54 -0.20 3.15 -4.69
CA LEU A 54 -1.43 3.33 -5.45
C LEU A 54 -1.18 3.13 -6.95
N TYR A 55 -1.94 2.19 -7.55
CA TYR A 55 -1.95 1.96 -8.99
C TYR A 55 -3.40 2.00 -9.47
N GLY A 56 -3.78 3.10 -10.14
CA GLY A 56 -5.17 3.30 -10.51
C GLY A 56 -6.05 3.34 -9.28
N SER A 57 -7.01 2.42 -9.17
CA SER A 57 -7.84 2.24 -7.99
C SER A 57 -7.36 1.12 -7.07
N ASP A 58 -6.30 0.42 -7.45
CA ASP A 58 -5.74 -0.66 -6.66
C ASP A 58 -4.62 -0.14 -5.76
N LEU A 59 -4.49 -0.78 -4.61
CA LEU A 59 -3.35 -0.58 -3.73
C LEU A 59 -2.46 -1.81 -3.82
N CYS A 60 -1.15 -1.60 -3.82
CA CYS A 60 -0.18 -2.68 -3.80
C CYS A 60 0.59 -2.64 -2.49
N THR A 61 0.83 -3.80 -1.93
CA THR A 61 1.63 -3.95 -0.71
C THR A 61 2.57 -5.15 -0.86
N ASP A 62 3.64 -5.15 -0.09
CA ASP A 62 4.54 -6.30 -0.04
C ASP A 62 4.06 -7.27 1.02
N LEU A 63 3.98 -8.54 0.66
CA LEU A 63 3.68 -9.62 1.58
C LEU A 63 4.97 -10.42 1.80
N LYS A 64 5.62 -10.15 2.90
CA LYS A 64 6.88 -10.80 3.23
C LYS A 64 6.63 -12.14 3.91
N LEU A 65 7.17 -13.20 3.35
CA LEU A 65 7.03 -14.55 3.85
C LEU A 65 8.40 -15.14 4.14
N SER A 66 8.45 -16.00 5.16
CA SER A 66 9.62 -16.83 5.39
C SER A 66 9.67 -17.95 4.35
N PRO A 67 10.85 -18.57 4.13
CA PRO A 67 10.94 -19.69 3.19
C PRO A 67 10.01 -20.86 3.56
N TRP A 68 9.85 -21.15 4.84
CA TRP A 68 8.98 -22.26 5.26
C TRP A 68 7.51 -21.94 5.11
N GLU A 69 7.10 -20.68 5.31
CA GLU A 69 5.73 -20.26 5.05
C GLU A 69 5.37 -20.41 3.58
N ALA A 70 6.29 -20.02 2.69
CA ALA A 70 6.06 -20.13 1.25
C ALA A 70 6.06 -21.60 0.79
N ALA A 71 6.98 -22.42 1.32
CA ALA A 71 7.10 -23.81 0.90
C ALA A 71 5.95 -24.67 1.42
N LEU A 72 5.53 -24.47 2.66
CA LEU A 72 4.52 -25.30 3.31
C LEU A 72 3.10 -24.78 3.17
N GLY A 73 2.96 -23.51 2.83
CA GLY A 73 1.69 -22.84 2.89
C GLY A 73 1.33 -22.44 4.33
N THR A 74 0.50 -21.44 4.46
CA THR A 74 0.08 -20.94 5.76
C THR A 74 -1.09 -19.97 5.60
N ARG A 75 -1.58 -19.45 6.71
CA ARG A 75 -2.49 -18.30 6.73
C ARG A 75 -1.79 -17.17 7.43
N VAL A 76 -1.85 -15.99 6.84
CA VAL A 76 -1.24 -14.80 7.41
C VAL A 76 -2.25 -13.67 7.47
N ASP A 77 -2.05 -12.75 8.39
CA ASP A 77 -2.82 -11.53 8.44
C ASP A 77 -2.14 -10.49 7.56
N VAL A 78 -2.88 -9.97 6.58
CA VAL A 78 -2.41 -8.90 5.71
C VAL A 78 -3.04 -7.60 6.18
N LYS A 79 -2.20 -6.60 6.41
CA LYS A 79 -2.68 -5.27 6.76
C LYS A 79 -3.34 -4.61 5.56
N THR A 80 -4.57 -4.16 5.76
CA THR A 80 -5.30 -3.35 4.79
C THR A 80 -5.58 -1.99 5.38
N ILE A 81 -6.07 -1.06 4.59
CA ILE A 81 -6.47 0.25 5.10
C ILE A 81 -7.67 0.19 6.05
N ASP A 82 -8.39 -0.95 6.07
CA ASP A 82 -9.55 -1.18 6.94
C ASP A 82 -9.23 -2.13 8.11
N GLY A 83 -7.95 -2.43 8.34
CA GLY A 83 -7.53 -3.39 9.35
C GLY A 83 -6.99 -4.66 8.72
N ASP A 84 -6.76 -5.67 9.55
CA ASP A 84 -6.15 -6.92 9.09
C ASP A 84 -7.17 -7.85 8.44
N THR A 85 -6.75 -8.54 7.40
CA THR A 85 -7.54 -9.58 6.72
C THR A 85 -6.71 -10.85 6.65
N LYS A 86 -7.29 -11.98 7.01
CA LYS A 86 -6.63 -13.28 6.87
C LYS A 86 -6.58 -13.72 5.43
N VAL A 87 -5.40 -14.13 4.99
CA VAL A 87 -5.15 -14.58 3.63
C VAL A 87 -4.52 -15.96 3.67
N TYR A 88 -5.04 -16.85 2.85
CA TYR A 88 -4.49 -18.18 2.67
C TYR A 88 -3.33 -18.14 1.68
N ILE A 89 -2.19 -18.66 2.10
CA ILE A 89 -0.99 -18.76 1.25
C ILE A 89 -0.87 -20.22 0.80
N PRO A 90 -1.03 -20.50 -0.50
CA PRO A 90 -0.91 -21.87 -0.97
C PRO A 90 0.52 -22.37 -0.90
N GLN A 91 0.66 -23.67 -0.71
CA GLN A 91 1.93 -24.35 -0.69
C GLN A 91 2.69 -24.13 -2.00
N GLY A 92 3.96 -23.77 -1.90
CA GLY A 92 4.80 -23.60 -3.08
C GLY A 92 4.67 -22.25 -3.78
N ILE A 93 4.09 -21.25 -3.11
CA ILE A 93 4.00 -19.93 -3.69
C ILE A 93 5.39 -19.34 -3.94
N GLN A 94 5.53 -18.58 -5.00
CA GLN A 94 6.82 -18.03 -5.41
C GLN A 94 6.90 -16.53 -5.17
N SER A 95 8.13 -16.03 -4.99
CA SER A 95 8.38 -14.61 -4.89
C SER A 95 7.93 -13.91 -6.18
N GLY A 96 7.27 -12.76 -6.05
CA GLY A 96 6.73 -12.04 -7.19
C GLY A 96 5.30 -12.42 -7.54
N GLU A 97 4.76 -13.53 -7.04
CA GLU A 97 3.34 -13.83 -7.21
C GLU A 97 2.49 -12.83 -6.46
N LYS A 98 1.32 -12.55 -6.99
CA LYS A 98 0.41 -11.54 -6.45
C LYS A 98 -0.87 -12.19 -5.96
N ILE A 99 -1.29 -11.79 -4.76
CA ILE A 99 -2.54 -12.22 -4.17
C ILE A 99 -3.47 -11.02 -4.14
N LYS A 100 -4.64 -11.16 -4.76
CA LYS A 100 -5.64 -10.09 -4.80
C LYS A 100 -6.59 -10.22 -3.62
N ILE A 101 -6.76 -9.14 -2.89
CA ILE A 101 -7.72 -9.04 -1.81
C ILE A 101 -8.81 -8.08 -2.28
N PRO A 102 -9.98 -8.60 -2.68
CA PRO A 102 -11.02 -7.78 -3.30
C PRO A 102 -11.54 -6.69 -2.38
N SER A 103 -11.85 -5.54 -2.96
CA SER A 103 -12.50 -4.41 -2.28
C SER A 103 -11.73 -3.84 -1.09
N LYS A 104 -10.39 -3.94 -1.13
CA LYS A 104 -9.50 -3.35 -0.12
C LYS A 104 -8.55 -2.30 -0.71
N GLY A 105 -8.83 -1.84 -1.92
CA GLY A 105 -8.07 -0.81 -2.60
C GLY A 105 -8.56 0.60 -2.30
N TYR A 106 -8.31 1.49 -3.25
CA TYR A 106 -8.64 2.90 -3.13
C TYR A 106 -10.12 3.14 -3.46
N LYS A 107 -10.81 3.88 -2.61
CA LYS A 107 -12.23 4.21 -2.80
C LYS A 107 -12.35 5.35 -3.81
N ASP A 108 -13.32 5.26 -4.72
CA ASP A 108 -13.54 6.28 -5.75
C ASP A 108 -14.49 7.41 -5.32
N GLY A 109 -15.08 7.29 -4.14
CA GLY A 109 -16.04 8.27 -3.64
C GLY A 109 -17.45 8.14 -4.24
N LYS A 110 -17.67 7.16 -5.12
CA LYS A 110 -18.94 6.94 -5.83
C LYS A 110 -19.51 5.55 -5.56
N GLY A 111 -19.11 4.94 -4.46
CA GLY A 111 -19.51 3.59 -4.10
C GLY A 111 -18.64 2.49 -4.69
N GLY A 112 -17.68 2.81 -5.56
CA GLY A 112 -16.72 1.87 -6.10
C GLY A 112 -15.44 1.83 -5.30
N ARG A 113 -14.72 0.74 -5.43
CA ARG A 113 -13.46 0.54 -4.75
C ARG A 113 -12.59 -0.46 -5.51
N GLY A 114 -11.29 -0.17 -5.60
CA GLY A 114 -10.34 -1.12 -6.16
C GLY A 114 -9.98 -2.23 -5.18
N ASP A 115 -8.96 -2.96 -5.53
CA ASP A 115 -8.49 -4.12 -4.75
C ASP A 115 -7.15 -3.83 -4.10
N LEU A 116 -6.81 -4.61 -3.08
CA LEU A 116 -5.46 -4.66 -2.54
C LEU A 116 -4.74 -5.83 -3.19
N VAL A 117 -3.57 -5.56 -3.76
CA VAL A 117 -2.73 -6.58 -4.38
C VAL A 117 -1.50 -6.77 -3.50
N ALA A 118 -1.36 -7.95 -2.93
CA ALA A 118 -0.23 -8.31 -2.10
C ALA A 118 0.81 -9.06 -2.94
N GLU A 119 1.98 -8.47 -3.12
CA GLU A 119 3.06 -9.10 -3.86
C GLU A 119 3.95 -9.88 -2.90
N VAL A 120 4.11 -11.17 -3.17
CA VAL A 120 4.90 -12.06 -2.31
C VAL A 120 6.37 -11.75 -2.45
N LYS A 121 7.03 -11.61 -1.30
CA LYS A 121 8.48 -11.48 -1.21
C LYS A 121 8.99 -12.46 -0.17
N ILE A 122 9.71 -13.48 -0.64
CA ILE A 122 10.26 -14.50 0.24
C ILE A 122 11.57 -13.98 0.81
N MET A 123 11.64 -13.92 2.13
CA MET A 123 12.77 -13.36 2.84
C MET A 123 13.46 -14.46 3.66
N VAL A 124 14.78 -14.41 3.72
CA VAL A 124 15.54 -15.26 4.61
C VAL A 124 16.02 -14.46 5.82
N PRO A 125 16.22 -15.10 6.99
CA PRO A 125 16.80 -14.40 8.13
C PRO A 125 18.22 -13.93 7.79
N LYS A 126 18.55 -12.69 8.16
CA LYS A 126 19.90 -12.15 7.93
C LYS A 126 20.94 -12.78 8.86
N LYS A 127 20.52 -13.18 10.04
CA LYS A 127 21.33 -13.87 11.03
C LYS A 127 20.61 -15.12 11.47
N LEU A 128 21.35 -16.22 11.60
CA LEU A 128 20.80 -17.48 12.07
C LEU A 128 21.35 -17.79 13.46
N GLU A 129 20.47 -18.23 14.35
CA GLU A 129 20.91 -18.88 15.57
C GLU A 129 21.54 -20.23 15.24
N LEU A 130 22.33 -20.78 16.15
CA LEU A 130 23.09 -22.00 15.89
C LEU A 130 22.21 -23.18 15.46
N ASP A 131 21.10 -23.36 16.17
CA ASP A 131 20.15 -24.45 15.87
C ASP A 131 19.41 -24.23 14.55
N GLU A 132 19.08 -22.97 14.21
CA GLU A 132 18.51 -22.63 12.90
C GLU A 132 19.48 -22.95 11.77
N LYS A 133 20.74 -22.60 11.94
CA LYS A 133 21.79 -22.89 10.96
C LYS A 133 21.91 -24.38 10.70
N GLU A 134 21.88 -25.18 11.77
CA GLU A 134 21.94 -26.64 11.65
C GLU A 134 20.76 -27.19 10.86
N MET A 135 19.56 -26.66 11.05
CA MET A 135 18.38 -27.08 10.30
C MET A 135 18.46 -26.69 8.83
N PHE A 136 18.97 -25.50 8.53
CA PHE A 136 19.19 -25.10 7.14
C PHE A 136 20.24 -25.96 6.47
N GLU A 137 21.31 -26.32 7.16
CA GLU A 137 22.34 -27.21 6.64
C GLU A 137 21.79 -28.61 6.33
N LYS A 138 20.96 -29.15 7.21
CA LYS A 138 20.29 -30.44 6.99
C LYS A 138 19.38 -30.37 5.76
N LEU A 139 18.59 -29.32 5.64
CA LEU A 139 17.71 -29.14 4.50
C LEU A 139 18.51 -29.04 3.20
N LYS A 140 19.57 -28.27 3.20
CA LYS A 140 20.48 -28.13 2.06
C LYS A 140 21.03 -29.48 1.62
N ASP A 141 21.46 -30.30 2.56
CA ASP A 141 22.11 -31.59 2.27
C ASP A 141 21.10 -32.64 1.76
N MET A 142 19.85 -32.57 2.24
CA MET A 142 18.87 -33.58 1.85
C MET A 142 18.07 -33.21 0.60
N SER A 143 17.92 -31.93 0.30
CA SER A 143 17.08 -31.48 -0.81
C SER A 143 17.79 -31.59 -2.16
N ALA A 144 17.07 -32.11 -3.14
CA ALA A 144 17.53 -32.14 -4.52
C ALA A 144 17.15 -30.86 -5.30
N PHE A 145 16.42 -29.96 -4.67
CA PHE A 145 15.95 -28.74 -5.33
C PHE A 145 17.11 -27.83 -5.73
N ASN A 146 17.13 -27.44 -7.00
CA ASN A 146 18.12 -26.49 -7.52
C ASN A 146 17.38 -25.40 -8.30
N PRO A 147 17.19 -24.21 -7.71
CA PRO A 147 16.41 -23.15 -8.34
C PRO A 147 17.02 -22.62 -9.63
N ARG A 148 18.30 -22.84 -9.87
CA ARG A 148 18.97 -22.37 -11.10
C ARG A 148 18.71 -23.28 -12.29
N ASN A 149 18.18 -24.47 -12.07
CA ASN A 149 17.85 -25.43 -13.14
C ASN A 149 16.35 -25.40 -13.52
N ASP A 150 15.56 -24.60 -12.82
CA ASP A 150 14.11 -24.49 -13.09
C ASP A 150 13.77 -23.28 -13.94
#